data_089895db09180fd4f48ed9d1e1713518
#
_entry.id   089895db09180fd4f48ed9d1e1713518
#
_cell.length_a   1.000
_cell.length_b   1.000
_cell.length_c   1.000
_cell.angle_alpha   90.00
_cell.angle_beta   90.00
_cell.angle_gamma   90.00
#
_symmetry.space_group_name_H-M   'P 1'
#
loop_
_entity.id
_entity.type
_entity.pdbx_description
1 polymer ?
#
loop_
_entity_poly.entity_id
_entity_poly.type
_entity_poly.pdbx_seq_one_letter_code
_entity_poly.pdbx_strand_id
1 'polypeptide(L)'
;MTRRFINELGENEALDQVFRVQSKRLRSNRNGNLYLQMDLADRSGAVNAMLWNANQQLGESFEAGDYMRVHGKTQFFNGSMQIIVS
;
A
#
# COMPACT_ATOMS: atom_id res chain seq x y z
N MET A 1 15.39 2.03 13.17
CA MET A 1 14.77 0.90 12.46
C MET A 1 15.41 0.74 11.09
N THR A 2 15.79 -0.47 10.77
CA THR A 2 16.42 -0.76 9.48
C THR A 2 15.34 -0.83 8.40
N ARG A 3 15.56 -0.11 7.29
CA ARG A 3 14.66 -0.18 6.14
C ARG A 3 14.72 -1.57 5.51
N ARG A 4 13.55 -2.08 5.14
CA ARG A 4 13.45 -3.35 4.45
C ARG A 4 12.95 -3.13 3.03
N PHE A 5 13.60 -3.76 2.06
CA PHE A 5 13.16 -3.72 0.68
C PHE A 5 11.97 -4.67 0.48
N ILE A 6 11.17 -4.37 -0.55
CA ILE A 6 9.96 -5.15 -0.83
C ILE A 6 10.28 -6.63 -0.99
N ASN A 7 11.38 -6.97 -1.65
CA ASN A 7 11.74 -8.37 -1.87
C ASN A 7 12.23 -9.09 -0.61
N GLU A 8 12.38 -8.37 0.50
CA GLU A 8 12.77 -8.94 1.79
C GLU A 8 11.58 -9.16 2.73
N LEU A 9 10.39 -8.67 2.36
CA LEU A 9 9.24 -8.73 3.23
C LEU A 9 8.65 -10.14 3.25
N GLY A 10 8.33 -10.60 4.45
CA GLY A 10 7.64 -11.87 4.66
C GLY A 10 6.18 -11.64 5.03
N GLU A 11 5.48 -12.74 5.32
CA GLU A 11 4.08 -12.70 5.71
C GLU A 11 3.92 -12.16 7.13
N ASN A 12 2.84 -11.39 7.35
CA ASN A 12 2.46 -10.87 8.66
C ASN A 12 3.52 -9.98 9.30
N GLU A 13 4.30 -9.28 8.51
CA GLU A 13 5.28 -8.35 9.05
C GLU A 13 4.70 -6.95 9.15
N ALA A 14 4.82 -6.34 10.33
CA ALA A 14 4.49 -4.93 10.52
C ALA A 14 5.59 -4.08 9.89
N LEU A 15 5.18 -2.97 9.26
CA LEU A 15 6.15 -2.07 8.65
C LEU A 15 5.72 -0.62 8.82
N ASP A 16 6.71 0.27 8.74
CA ASP A 16 6.51 1.71 8.80
C ASP A 16 7.70 2.33 8.09
N GLN A 17 7.54 2.59 6.79
CA GLN A 17 8.63 3.11 6.00
C GLN A 17 8.10 3.82 4.76
N VAL A 18 8.99 4.51 4.04
CA VAL A 18 8.65 5.28 2.85
C VAL A 18 8.78 4.42 1.62
N PHE A 19 7.75 4.47 0.76
CA PHE A 19 7.78 3.87 -0.56
C PHE A 19 7.42 4.92 -1.60
N ARG A 20 7.81 4.66 -2.85
CA ARG A 20 7.32 5.44 -3.98
C ARG A 20 5.98 4.87 -4.42
N VAL A 21 4.98 5.72 -4.60
CA VAL A 21 3.69 5.31 -5.12
C VAL A 21 3.81 5.19 -6.64
N GLN A 22 3.70 3.99 -7.16
CA GLN A 22 3.78 3.75 -8.59
C GLN A 22 2.44 4.02 -9.27
N SER A 23 1.35 3.62 -8.61
CA SER A 23 0.00 3.89 -9.08
C SER A 23 -0.96 3.92 -7.90
N LYS A 24 -2.10 4.57 -8.09
CA LYS A 24 -3.16 4.59 -7.08
C LYS A 24 -4.52 4.58 -7.76
N ARG A 25 -5.50 3.97 -7.08
CA ARG A 25 -6.89 3.95 -7.54
C ARG A 25 -7.82 4.00 -6.34
N LEU A 26 -8.75 4.93 -6.37
CA LEU A 26 -9.82 4.98 -5.38
C LEU A 26 -11.00 4.19 -5.92
N ARG A 27 -11.44 3.19 -5.18
CA ARG A 27 -12.51 2.29 -5.58
C ARG A 27 -13.58 2.23 -4.51
N SER A 28 -14.76 1.76 -4.88
CA SER A 28 -15.82 1.49 -3.92
C SER A 28 -16.13 0.00 -3.92
N ASN A 29 -16.44 -0.52 -2.73
CA ASN A 29 -16.86 -1.90 -2.61
C ASN A 29 -18.37 -2.02 -2.81
N ARG A 30 -18.89 -3.24 -2.65
CA ARG A 30 -20.29 -3.56 -2.83
C ARG A 30 -21.22 -2.73 -1.94
N ASN A 31 -20.74 -2.34 -0.77
CA ASN A 31 -21.52 -1.56 0.20
C ASN A 31 -21.37 -0.05 0.00
N GLY A 32 -20.62 0.38 -1.02
CA GLY A 32 -20.39 1.77 -1.28
C GLY A 32 -19.26 2.40 -0.48
N ASN A 33 -18.56 1.62 0.35
CA ASN A 33 -17.42 2.11 1.10
C ASN A 33 -16.20 2.25 0.19
N LEU A 34 -15.47 3.33 0.36
CA LEU A 34 -14.29 3.60 -0.44
C LEU A 34 -13.07 2.90 0.13
N TYR A 35 -12.21 2.43 -0.76
CA TYR A 35 -10.90 1.93 -0.40
C TYR A 35 -9.88 2.39 -1.44
N LEU A 36 -8.64 2.54 -1.01
CA LEU A 36 -7.56 3.00 -1.87
C LEU A 36 -6.65 1.82 -2.19
N GLN A 37 -6.48 1.54 -3.47
CA GLN A 37 -5.58 0.50 -3.95
C GLN A 37 -4.36 1.17 -4.57
N MET A 38 -3.18 0.73 -4.17
CA MET A 38 -1.93 1.32 -4.62
C MET A 38 -0.94 0.24 -5.01
N ASP A 39 -0.06 0.59 -5.93
CA ASP A 39 1.17 -0.16 -6.15
C ASP A 39 2.32 0.65 -5.60
N LEU A 40 2.99 0.11 -4.61
CA LEU A 40 4.14 0.72 -3.98
C LEU A 40 5.40 0.08 -4.52
N ALA A 41 6.44 0.87 -4.70
CA ALA A 41 7.67 0.39 -5.31
C ALA A 41 8.90 0.87 -4.56
N ASP A 42 9.93 0.07 -4.63
CA ASP A 42 11.29 0.47 -4.31
C ASP A 42 12.22 -0.14 -5.37
N ARG A 43 13.52 -0.03 -5.17
CA ARG A 43 14.46 -0.53 -6.18
C ARG A 43 14.45 -2.05 -6.33
N SER A 44 13.85 -2.78 -5.41
CA SER A 44 13.83 -4.24 -5.45
C SER A 44 12.59 -4.81 -6.11
N GLY A 45 11.53 -4.00 -6.28
CA GLY A 45 10.29 -4.49 -6.87
C GLY A 45 9.10 -3.64 -6.51
N ALA A 46 7.92 -4.23 -6.64
CA ALA A 46 6.65 -3.55 -6.36
C ALA A 46 5.76 -4.47 -5.54
N VAL A 47 4.85 -3.87 -4.77
CA VAL A 47 3.89 -4.60 -3.95
C VAL A 47 2.56 -3.85 -3.97
N ASN A 48 1.47 -4.62 -3.99
CA ASN A 48 0.13 -4.06 -3.90
C ASN A 48 -0.15 -3.65 -2.45
N ALA A 49 -0.82 -2.52 -2.28
CA ALA A 49 -1.21 -2.02 -0.96
C ALA A 49 -2.68 -1.61 -0.98
N MET A 50 -3.35 -1.86 0.14
CA MET A 50 -4.77 -1.57 0.30
C MET A 50 -4.97 -0.74 1.55
N LEU A 51 -5.70 0.35 1.42
CA LEU A 51 -6.15 1.15 2.56
C LEU A 51 -7.67 1.10 2.61
N TRP A 52 -8.21 0.34 3.53
CA TRP A 52 -9.65 0.23 3.73
C TRP A 52 -10.18 1.48 4.43
N ASN A 53 -11.44 1.81 4.18
CA ASN A 53 -12.08 3.00 4.76
C ASN A 53 -11.40 4.30 4.34
N ALA A 54 -10.96 4.35 3.09
CA ALA A 54 -10.40 5.56 2.52
C ALA A 54 -11.50 6.58 2.21
N ASN A 55 -11.10 7.80 1.90
CA ASN A 55 -12.01 8.83 1.44
C ASN A 55 -11.40 9.53 0.23
N GLN A 56 -12.24 10.32 -0.44
CA GLN A 56 -11.82 11.00 -1.66
C GLN A 56 -10.70 12.01 -1.38
N GLN A 57 -10.78 12.71 -0.27
CA GLN A 57 -9.77 13.68 0.10
C GLN A 57 -8.40 13.04 0.22
N LEU A 58 -8.32 11.88 0.85
CA LEU A 58 -7.05 11.15 0.96
C LEU A 58 -6.56 10.71 -0.42
N GLY A 59 -7.46 10.19 -1.24
CA GLY A 59 -7.09 9.75 -2.58
C GLY A 59 -6.55 10.88 -3.46
N GLU A 60 -6.95 12.11 -3.21
CA GLU A 60 -6.51 13.28 -3.95
C GLU A 60 -5.30 13.98 -3.33
N SER A 61 -4.88 13.56 -2.14
CA SER A 61 -3.83 14.25 -1.39
C SER A 61 -2.42 13.96 -1.90
N PHE A 62 -2.26 12.94 -2.73
CA PHE A 62 -0.96 12.58 -3.30
C PHE A 62 -1.14 12.01 -4.70
N GLU A 63 -0.05 11.94 -5.45
CA GLU A 63 -0.07 11.51 -6.84
C GLU A 63 0.91 10.37 -7.07
N ALA A 64 0.71 9.64 -8.18
CA ALA A 64 1.69 8.65 -8.62
C ALA A 64 3.04 9.33 -8.83
N GLY A 65 4.09 8.69 -8.34
CA GLY A 65 5.42 9.25 -8.34
C GLY A 65 5.83 9.86 -7.01
N ASP A 66 4.88 10.15 -6.13
CA ASP A 66 5.18 10.70 -4.82
C ASP A 66 5.73 9.62 -3.89
N TYR A 67 6.50 10.07 -2.90
CA TYR A 67 6.99 9.22 -1.83
C TYR A 67 6.09 9.36 -0.63
N MET A 68 5.63 8.22 -0.10
CA MET A 68 4.69 8.21 1.01
C MET A 68 5.21 7.31 2.12
N ARG A 69 5.07 7.78 3.36
CA ARG A 69 5.31 6.95 4.52
C ARG A 69 4.10 6.05 4.71
N VAL A 70 4.36 4.75 4.76
CA VAL A 70 3.31 3.73 4.83
C VAL A 70 3.48 2.95 6.13
N HIS A 71 2.41 2.90 6.90
CA HIS A 71 2.32 2.13 8.14
C HIS A 71 1.29 1.03 7.91
N GLY A 72 1.68 -0.21 8.16
CA GLY A 72 0.76 -1.32 7.91
C GLY A 72 1.39 -2.66 8.17
N LYS A 73 0.80 -3.68 7.56
CA LYS A 73 1.20 -5.06 7.79
C LYS A 73 1.09 -5.84 6.49
N THR A 74 2.05 -6.73 6.26
CA THR A 74 2.02 -7.59 5.07
C THR A 74 1.04 -8.74 5.26
N GLN A 75 0.47 -9.19 4.16
CA GLN A 75 -0.48 -10.28 4.14
C GLN A 75 -0.43 -10.97 2.78
N PHE A 76 -0.51 -12.30 2.77
CA PHE A 76 -0.71 -13.03 1.51
C PHE A 76 -2.20 -13.19 1.24
N PHE A 77 -2.56 -12.93 -0.01
CA PHE A 77 -3.93 -13.08 -0.46
C PHE A 77 -3.91 -13.60 -1.89
N ASN A 78 -4.55 -14.73 -2.13
CA ASN A 78 -4.59 -15.40 -3.44
C ASN A 78 -3.18 -15.62 -4.03
N GLY A 79 -2.23 -15.99 -3.17
CA GLY A 79 -0.87 -16.28 -3.60
C GLY A 79 0.01 -15.07 -3.84
N SER A 80 -0.49 -13.88 -3.58
CA SER A 80 0.26 -12.64 -3.75
C SER A 80 0.36 -11.88 -2.45
N MET A 81 1.52 -11.24 -2.24
CA MET A 81 1.70 -10.40 -1.07
C MET A 81 1.04 -9.04 -1.29
N GLN A 82 0.43 -8.52 -0.23
CA GLN A 82 -0.06 -7.16 -0.21
C GLN A 82 0.21 -6.52 1.15
N ILE A 83 0.20 -5.21 1.18
CA ILE A 83 0.33 -4.45 2.42
C ILE A 83 -1.05 -3.90 2.78
N ILE A 84 -1.51 -4.21 3.99
CA ILE A 84 -2.73 -3.61 4.52
C ILE A 84 -2.32 -2.39 5.32
N VAL A 85 -2.63 -1.22 4.79
CA VAL A 85 -2.24 0.06 5.39
C VAL A 85 -3.18 0.40 6.53
N SER A 86 -2.63 0.88 7.60
CA SER A 86 -3.41 1.26 8.78
C SER A 86 -3.24 2.73 9.15
#